data_4965e90bf52f94f886e304554a27c611
#
_entry.id   4965e90bf52f94f886e304554a27c611
#
_cell.length_a   1.000
_cell.length_b   1.000
_cell.length_c   1.000
_cell.angle_alpha   90.00
_cell.angle_beta   90.00
_cell.angle_gamma   90.00
#
_symmetry.space_group_name_H-M   'P 1'
#
loop_
_entity.id
_entity.type
_entity.pdbx_description
1 polymer ?
#
loop_
_entity_poly.entity_id
_entity_poly.type
_entity_poly.pdbx_seq_one_letter_code
_entity_poly.pdbx_strand_id
1 'polypeptide(L)'
;ALLEKFREERGQDDRAAEGARAVFAALAQAAVDVLLVAADDPDDVRMAWFGPEPTQLGTTAAEVRALGVDAPAEGRLVDVAVRAALGTGAGIHVVPASRAGSHVAGAGAGLEGGIGAILRWSA
;
A
#
# COMPACT_ATOMS: atom_id res chain seq x y z
N ALA A 1 -8.29 13.90 11.08
CA ALA A 1 -6.98 13.38 10.71
C ALA A 1 -7.12 12.38 9.56
N LEU A 2 -6.05 12.19 8.83
CA LEU A 2 -6.07 11.33 7.65
C LEU A 2 -6.41 9.87 7.99
N LEU A 3 -5.91 9.39 9.11
CA LEU A 3 -6.18 8.02 9.53
C LEU A 3 -7.65 7.84 9.89
N GLU A 4 -8.29 8.85 10.43
CA GLU A 4 -9.72 8.80 10.70
C GLU A 4 -10.51 8.73 9.41
N LYS A 5 -10.10 9.50 8.42
CA LYS A 5 -10.73 9.46 7.11
C LYS A 5 -10.59 8.06 6.49
N PHE A 6 -9.43 7.46 6.62
CA PHE A 6 -9.21 6.10 6.12
C PHE A 6 -10.20 5.12 6.77
N ARG A 7 -10.39 5.22 8.07
CA ARG A 7 -11.32 4.33 8.77
C ARG A 7 -12.74 4.53 8.33
N GLU A 8 -13.15 5.77 8.11
CA GLU A 8 -14.49 6.05 7.62
C GLU A 8 -14.71 5.42 6.25
N GLU A 9 -13.75 5.61 5.34
CA GLU A 9 -13.86 5.05 4.00
C GLU A 9 -13.89 3.54 4.04
N ARG A 10 -13.07 2.94 4.90
CA ARG A 10 -13.06 1.50 5.04
C ARG A 10 -14.38 0.98 5.58
N GLY A 11 -14.99 1.72 6.50
CA GLY A 11 -16.29 1.34 7.05
C GLY A 11 -17.40 1.37 6.01
N GLN A 12 -17.25 2.21 5.00
CA GLN A 12 -18.19 2.30 3.90
C GLN A 12 -17.85 1.36 2.76
N ASP A 13 -16.66 0.77 2.82
CA ASP A 13 -16.23 -0.30 1.94
C ASP A 13 -16.15 0.07 0.47
N ASP A 14 -15.93 1.31 0.13
CA ASP A 14 -15.88 1.66 -1.29
C ASP A 14 -14.67 2.49 -1.70
N ARG A 15 -13.99 3.17 -0.78
CA ARG A 15 -12.86 4.01 -1.15
C ARG A 15 -11.62 3.76 -0.30
N ALA A 16 -11.49 2.56 0.23
CA ALA A 16 -10.32 2.19 1.03
C ALA A 16 -9.84 0.81 0.65
N ALA A 17 -8.54 0.62 0.71
CA ALA A 17 -7.92 -0.67 0.54
C ALA A 17 -6.99 -0.89 1.73
N GLU A 18 -6.89 -2.12 2.20
CA GLU A 18 -6.06 -2.44 3.34
C GLU A 18 -5.34 -3.76 3.09
N GLY A 19 -4.07 -3.80 3.49
CA GLY A 19 -3.23 -4.96 3.25
C GLY A 19 -2.51 -4.86 1.91
N ALA A 20 -1.38 -5.55 1.83
CA ALA A 20 -0.49 -5.41 0.67
C ALA A 20 -1.16 -5.76 -0.65
N ARG A 21 -1.93 -6.84 -0.66
CA ARG A 21 -2.53 -7.33 -1.90
C ARG A 21 -3.52 -6.33 -2.50
N ALA A 22 -4.42 -5.84 -1.64
CA ALA A 22 -5.44 -4.88 -2.09
C ALA A 22 -4.80 -3.55 -2.50
N VAL A 23 -3.83 -3.09 -1.71
CA VAL A 23 -3.15 -1.83 -1.98
C VAL A 23 -2.35 -1.92 -3.29
N PHE A 24 -1.64 -3.03 -3.50
CA PHE A 24 -0.87 -3.20 -4.72
C PHE A 24 -1.76 -3.25 -5.95
N ALA A 25 -2.91 -3.91 -5.84
CA ALA A 25 -3.87 -3.93 -6.95
C ALA A 25 -4.33 -2.52 -7.29
N ALA A 26 -4.60 -1.69 -6.27
CA ALA A 26 -5.01 -0.31 -6.49
C ALA A 26 -3.88 0.53 -7.07
N LEU A 27 -2.65 0.35 -6.60
CA LEU A 27 -1.50 1.07 -7.14
C LEU A 27 -1.27 0.72 -8.62
N ALA A 28 -1.46 -0.53 -8.98
CA ALA A 28 -1.30 -0.96 -10.37
C ALA A 28 -2.33 -0.33 -11.30
N GLN A 29 -3.44 0.15 -10.76
CA GLN A 29 -4.47 0.83 -11.53
C GLN A 29 -4.38 2.35 -11.40
N ALA A 30 -3.36 2.86 -10.72
CA ALA A 30 -3.21 4.28 -10.42
C ALA A 30 -4.44 4.83 -9.69
N ALA A 31 -5.05 3.99 -8.87
CA ALA A 31 -6.32 4.30 -8.21
C ALA A 31 -6.14 4.87 -6.81
N VAL A 32 -4.90 5.01 -6.35
CA VAL A 32 -4.62 5.46 -4.98
C VAL A 32 -4.52 6.98 -4.94
N ASP A 33 -5.29 7.58 -4.04
CA ASP A 33 -5.19 9.00 -3.75
C ASP A 33 -4.15 9.27 -2.67
N VAL A 34 -4.19 8.48 -1.59
CA VAL A 34 -3.22 8.58 -0.50
C VAL A 34 -2.80 7.19 -0.09
N LEU A 35 -1.50 6.96 -0.05
CA LEU A 35 -0.93 5.72 0.47
C LEU A 35 -0.60 5.92 1.94
N LEU A 36 -1.05 5.00 2.79
CA LEU A 36 -0.72 5.00 4.21
C LEU A 36 0.24 3.85 4.47
N VAL A 37 1.38 4.16 5.06
CA VAL A 37 2.40 3.15 5.38
C VAL A 37 2.83 3.30 6.82
N ALA A 38 3.15 2.16 7.44
CA ALA A 38 3.75 2.17 8.77
C ALA A 38 5.15 2.76 8.68
N ALA A 39 5.52 3.52 9.69
CA ALA A 39 6.88 4.01 9.79
C ALA A 39 7.83 2.82 9.86
N ASP A 40 9.10 3.11 9.63
CA ASP A 40 10.16 2.13 9.57
C ASP A 40 9.99 1.00 10.58
N ASP A 41 9.67 -0.19 10.10
CA ASP A 41 9.48 -1.39 10.91
C ASP A 41 10.64 -2.34 10.58
N PRO A 42 11.60 -2.49 11.48
CA PRO A 42 12.76 -3.34 11.21
C PRO A 42 12.40 -4.82 11.04
N ASP A 43 11.22 -5.22 11.53
CA ASP A 43 10.77 -6.59 11.39
C ASP A 43 10.04 -6.83 10.07
N ASP A 44 9.76 -5.80 9.30
CA ASP A 44 9.10 -5.97 8.02
C ASP A 44 10.12 -6.31 6.95
N VAL A 45 10.23 -7.59 6.67
CA VAL A 45 11.18 -8.10 5.68
C VAL A 45 10.48 -8.53 4.40
N ARG A 46 9.20 -8.15 4.25
CA ARG A 46 8.44 -8.53 3.06
C ARG A 46 9.01 -7.88 1.83
N MET A 47 9.02 -8.63 0.75
CA MET A 47 9.53 -8.18 -0.53
C MET A 47 8.39 -8.07 -1.53
N ALA A 48 8.63 -7.28 -2.56
CA ALA A 48 7.68 -7.12 -3.66
C ALA A 48 8.48 -6.95 -4.95
N TRP A 49 7.79 -6.99 -6.06
CA TRP A 49 8.43 -6.91 -7.37
C TRP A 49 7.86 -5.75 -8.18
N PHE A 50 8.66 -5.23 -9.09
CA PHE A 50 8.25 -4.08 -9.89
C PHE A 50 8.97 -4.03 -11.23
N GLY A 51 8.40 -3.28 -12.16
CA GLY A 51 8.99 -3.02 -13.45
C GLY A 51 9.34 -1.54 -13.59
N PRO A 52 9.73 -1.11 -14.81
CA PRO A 52 10.16 0.27 -15.04
C PRO A 52 9.05 1.32 -14.86
N GLU A 53 7.81 0.94 -15.08
CA GLU A 53 6.70 1.90 -14.93
C GLU A 53 6.11 1.84 -13.52
N PRO A 54 5.61 2.97 -12.99
CA PRO A 54 5.09 3.00 -11.62
C PRO A 54 3.94 2.05 -11.36
N THR A 55 3.16 1.73 -12.38
CA THR A 55 2.01 0.83 -12.23
C THR A 55 2.37 -0.64 -12.41
N GLN A 56 3.63 -0.93 -12.69
CA GLN A 56 4.09 -2.31 -12.86
C GLN A 56 4.66 -2.81 -11.55
N LEU A 57 3.78 -3.30 -10.69
CA LEU A 57 4.19 -3.82 -9.38
C LEU A 57 3.28 -4.97 -8.98
N GLY A 58 3.76 -5.79 -8.08
CA GLY A 58 3.00 -6.92 -7.57
C GLY A 58 3.65 -7.51 -6.33
N THR A 59 2.92 -8.35 -5.65
CA THR A 59 3.43 -9.06 -4.48
C THR A 59 4.20 -10.33 -4.87
N THR A 60 4.16 -10.70 -6.14
CA THR A 60 4.97 -11.80 -6.66
C THR A 60 5.57 -11.38 -8.01
N ALA A 61 6.68 -12.03 -8.36
CA ALA A 61 7.29 -11.78 -9.66
C ALA A 61 6.35 -12.16 -10.82
N ALA A 62 5.56 -13.20 -10.63
CA ALA A 62 4.63 -13.64 -11.67
C ALA A 62 3.59 -12.58 -11.98
N GLU A 63 3.12 -11.86 -10.96
CA GLU A 63 2.17 -10.78 -11.17
C GLU A 63 2.74 -9.67 -12.05
N VAL A 64 4.01 -9.35 -11.84
CA VAL A 64 4.66 -8.30 -12.63
C VAL A 64 4.95 -8.78 -14.04
N ARG A 65 5.33 -10.05 -14.20
CA ARG A 65 5.51 -10.62 -15.54
C ARG A 65 4.22 -10.59 -16.32
N ALA A 66 3.10 -10.81 -15.66
CA ALA A 66 1.79 -10.75 -16.32
C ALA A 66 1.47 -9.35 -16.84
N LEU A 67 2.14 -8.32 -16.32
CA LEU A 67 1.99 -6.95 -16.80
C LEU A 67 2.94 -6.64 -17.96
N GLY A 68 3.67 -7.63 -18.44
CA GLY A 68 4.57 -7.46 -19.59
C GLY A 68 6.02 -7.19 -19.24
N VAL A 69 6.39 -7.34 -17.97
CA VAL A 69 7.77 -7.11 -17.54
C VAL A 69 8.55 -8.42 -17.58
N ASP A 70 9.58 -8.48 -18.40
CA ASP A 70 10.35 -9.72 -18.58
C ASP A 70 11.19 -10.08 -17.35
N ALA A 71 11.78 -9.09 -16.72
CA ALA A 71 12.69 -9.29 -15.61
C ALA A 71 12.30 -8.37 -14.45
N PRO A 72 11.31 -8.74 -13.65
CA PRO A 72 10.92 -7.90 -12.53
C PRO A 72 12.06 -7.69 -11.54
N ALA A 73 12.18 -6.47 -11.05
CA ALA A 73 13.11 -6.16 -9.99
C ALA A 73 12.45 -6.43 -8.65
N GLU A 74 13.26 -6.69 -7.65
CA GLU A 74 12.80 -6.99 -6.30
C GLU A 74 13.20 -5.86 -5.35
N GLY A 75 12.31 -5.50 -4.46
CA GLY A 75 12.59 -4.50 -3.44
C GLY A 75 11.75 -4.75 -2.21
N ARG A 76 11.96 -3.97 -1.17
CA ARG A 76 11.12 -4.07 0.02
C ARG A 76 9.71 -3.63 -0.34
N LEU A 77 8.73 -4.33 0.23
CA LEU A 77 7.33 -4.10 -0.10
C LEU A 77 6.92 -2.63 0.07
N VAL A 78 7.31 -2.03 1.19
CA VAL A 78 6.97 -0.63 1.46
C VAL A 78 7.63 0.30 0.46
N ASP A 79 8.89 0.05 0.11
CA ASP A 79 9.60 0.88 -0.85
C ASP A 79 8.98 0.81 -2.23
N VAL A 80 8.57 -0.38 -2.65
CA VAL A 80 7.90 -0.58 -3.93
C VAL A 80 6.58 0.18 -3.97
N ALA A 81 5.82 0.11 -2.87
CA ALA A 81 4.54 0.81 -2.77
C ALA A 81 4.72 2.33 -2.83
N VAL A 82 5.70 2.86 -2.11
CA VAL A 82 5.98 4.30 -2.09
C VAL A 82 6.40 4.77 -3.48
N ARG A 83 7.26 4.01 -4.15
CA ARG A 83 7.68 4.34 -5.51
C ARG A 83 6.49 4.44 -6.46
N ALA A 84 5.59 3.47 -6.37
CA ALA A 84 4.40 3.45 -7.22
C ALA A 84 3.48 4.63 -6.91
N ALA A 85 3.29 4.94 -5.64
CA ALA A 85 2.45 6.05 -5.22
C ALA A 85 3.00 7.38 -5.76
N LEU A 86 4.29 7.62 -5.57
CA LEU A 86 4.92 8.83 -6.05
C LEU A 86 4.82 8.94 -7.57
N GLY A 87 5.04 7.85 -8.27
CA GLY A 87 5.00 7.84 -9.73
C GLY A 87 3.61 8.05 -10.31
N THR A 88 2.56 7.79 -9.53
CA THR A 88 1.18 7.99 -9.98
C THR A 88 0.53 9.22 -9.38
N GLY A 89 1.30 10.04 -8.66
CA GLY A 89 0.78 11.29 -8.12
C GLY A 89 -0.01 11.15 -6.83
N ALA A 90 0.12 10.03 -6.14
CA ALA A 90 -0.57 9.84 -4.86
C ALA A 90 0.19 10.53 -3.73
N GLY A 91 -0.54 10.97 -2.71
CA GLY A 91 0.08 11.44 -1.48
C GLY A 91 0.54 10.27 -0.64
N ILE A 92 1.42 10.53 0.30
CA ILE A 92 1.91 9.50 1.21
C ILE A 92 1.76 10.00 2.64
N HIS A 93 1.20 9.17 3.49
CA HIS A 93 1.06 9.46 4.89
C HIS A 93 1.72 8.34 5.70
N VAL A 94 2.70 8.70 6.50
CA VAL A 94 3.43 7.74 7.32
C VAL A 94 2.80 7.68 8.69
N VAL A 95 2.39 6.49 9.10
CA VAL A 95 1.79 6.24 10.40
C VAL A 95 2.87 5.68 11.32
N PRO A 96 3.01 6.19 12.55
CA PRO A 96 4.02 5.66 13.46
C PRO A 96 3.88 4.14 13.63
N ALA A 97 5.00 3.43 13.60
CA ALA A 97 5.00 1.98 13.69
C ALA A 97 4.30 1.48 14.96
N SER A 98 4.48 2.19 16.06
CA SER A 98 3.85 1.83 17.33
C SER A 98 2.32 1.84 17.25
N ARG A 99 1.77 2.63 16.34
CA ARG A 99 0.32 2.65 16.12
C ARG A 99 -0.09 1.71 15.01
N ALA A 100 0.69 1.68 13.95
CA ALA A 100 0.38 0.86 12.79
C ALA A 100 0.44 -0.62 13.12
N GLY A 101 1.44 -1.03 13.88
CA GLY A 101 1.63 -2.41 14.27
C GLY A 101 1.18 -2.71 15.69
N SER A 102 0.51 -1.77 16.32
CA SER A 102 0.16 -1.91 17.72
C SER A 102 -0.88 -3.00 17.91
N HIS A 103 -0.64 -3.81 18.91
CA HIS A 103 -1.61 -4.81 19.35
C HIS A 103 -2.38 -4.33 20.55
N VAL A 104 -2.30 -3.07 20.87
CA VAL A 104 -3.08 -2.52 21.94
C VAL A 104 -4.54 -2.80 21.63
N ALA A 105 -5.18 -3.44 22.58
CA ALA A 105 -6.55 -3.86 22.40
C ALA A 105 -7.42 -2.66 22.03
N GLY A 106 -8.23 -2.85 21.04
CA GLY A 106 -9.17 -1.82 20.63
C GLY A 106 -8.54 -0.68 19.88
N ALA A 107 -7.23 -0.73 19.68
CA ALA A 107 -6.61 0.32 18.92
C ALA A 107 -7.27 0.46 17.57
N GLY A 108 -7.64 -0.67 16.96
CA GLY A 108 -8.31 -0.64 15.67
C GLY A 108 -7.65 0.33 14.72
N ALA A 109 -6.60 0.91 15.20
CA ALA A 109 -5.91 1.97 14.52
C ALA A 109 -4.84 1.43 13.61
N GLY A 110 -4.45 0.19 13.84
CA GLY A 110 -3.38 -0.40 13.04
C GLY A 110 -3.82 -0.61 11.61
N LEU A 111 -2.91 -0.41 10.71
CA LEU A 111 -3.13 -0.77 9.32
C LEU A 111 -2.89 -2.26 9.17
N GLU A 112 -3.80 -2.97 8.55
CA GLU A 112 -3.59 -4.38 8.28
C GLU A 112 -2.34 -4.55 7.43
N GLY A 113 -1.40 -5.36 7.92
CA GLY A 113 -0.14 -5.54 7.23
C GLY A 113 0.72 -4.29 7.13
N GLY A 114 0.42 -3.26 7.90
CA GLY A 114 1.21 -2.03 7.90
C GLY A 114 1.02 -1.13 6.70
N ILE A 115 0.02 -1.40 5.86
CA ILE A 115 -0.17 -0.65 4.63
C ILE A 115 -1.66 -0.52 4.32
N GLY A 116 -2.05 0.64 3.84
CA GLY A 116 -3.41 0.91 3.45
C GLY A 116 -3.44 2.02 2.41
N ALA A 117 -4.60 2.28 1.86
CA ALA A 117 -4.76 3.32 0.86
C ALA A 117 -6.17 3.90 0.88
N ILE A 118 -6.24 5.20 0.57
CA ILE A 118 -7.51 5.86 0.26
C ILE A 118 -7.54 5.97 -1.26
N LEU A 119 -8.61 5.53 -1.86
CA LEU A 119 -8.72 5.44 -3.31
C LEU A 119 -9.30 6.72 -3.91
N ARG A 120 -8.98 6.96 -5.18
CA ARG A 120 -9.48 8.14 -5.90
C ARG A 120 -10.95 7.99 -6.26
N TRP A 121 -11.41 6.75 -6.41
CA TRP A 121 -12.80 6.45 -6.75
C TRP A 121 -13.19 5.14 -6.09
N SER A 122 -14.48 4.88 -6.09
CA SER A 122 -14.99 3.61 -5.57
C SER A 122 -14.54 2.47 -6.48
N ALA A 123 -14.12 1.39 -5.83
CA ALA A 123 -13.62 0.23 -6.56
C ALA A 123 -14.75 -0.63 -7.09
#